data_64e26d3911f8c89f846dcdf924527c9f
#
_entry.id   64e26d3911f8c89f846dcdf924527c9f
#
_cell.length_a   1.000
_cell.length_b   1.000
_cell.length_c   1.000
_cell.angle_alpha   90.00
_cell.angle_beta   90.00
_cell.angle_gamma   90.00
#
_symmetry.space_group_name_H-M   'P 1'
#
loop_
_entity.id
_entity.type
_entity.pdbx_description
1 polymer ?
#
loop_
_entity_poly.entity_id
_entity_poly.type
_entity_poly.pdbx_seq_one_letter_code
_entity_poly.pdbx_strand_id
1 'polypeptide(L)'
;MKTDKRTQLLKILSDASQSISSAALANMLGTSERTVRNYIKAINEEGKAVITSSREGYRLESHTASLDTLPNEAESRVWKVLSDLLTSKEGVNAFDEAEALYVSSSTILNTVIPQVKEIAKEYDLRIESQKYQFYLRGSEQNRRKMIGSLAVRNTYGFFNSKDALEQLFPSQDIDGIMQELFTTCQESKLFLNDFALNNLLIHILVILIRLNIGNELDDKEPPISVDELLASSQDREDIVNLADMISANFEQKYSIRIPERDYKQILMLIALSVEHETVDIQCVISPEFIHNVASILSMMSQRYCTPEFDNDYILQFSLHMYYAQQRCAFHISYPNPIALQFKKDYAPVYDMAVYFAHRFAQIYHIEVSEDEIAFIAFHIGSYLENNKQSRE
;
A
#
# COMPACT_ATOMS: atom_id res chain seq x y z
N MET A 1 -18.91 -27.98 -17.74
CA MET A 1 -19.08 -26.50 -17.73
C MET A 1 -18.68 -25.95 -19.10
N LYS A 2 -19.57 -25.27 -19.83
CA LYS A 2 -19.20 -24.61 -21.09
C LYS A 2 -18.37 -23.36 -20.74
N THR A 3 -17.06 -23.40 -20.98
CA THR A 3 -16.20 -22.24 -20.83
C THR A 3 -16.72 -21.13 -21.74
N ASP A 4 -16.88 -19.93 -21.22
CA ASP A 4 -17.35 -18.78 -22.00
C ASP A 4 -16.37 -18.51 -23.15
N LYS A 5 -16.90 -18.34 -24.37
CA LYS A 5 -16.11 -18.11 -25.58
C LYS A 5 -15.27 -16.83 -25.52
N ARG A 6 -15.65 -15.87 -24.70
CA ARG A 6 -14.86 -14.65 -24.45
C ARG A 6 -13.59 -14.98 -23.66
N THR A 7 -13.68 -15.82 -22.62
CA THR A 7 -12.54 -16.30 -21.85
C THR A 7 -11.59 -17.15 -22.72
N GLN A 8 -12.15 -17.96 -23.63
CA GLN A 8 -11.33 -18.71 -24.59
C GLN A 8 -10.60 -17.77 -25.58
N LEU A 9 -11.24 -16.72 -26.05
CA LEU A 9 -10.63 -15.70 -26.91
C LEU A 9 -9.44 -15.03 -26.22
N LEU A 10 -9.61 -14.60 -25.00
CA LEU A 10 -8.54 -13.99 -24.21
C LEU A 10 -7.35 -14.94 -24.02
N LYS A 11 -7.61 -16.21 -23.71
CA LYS A 11 -6.57 -17.23 -23.57
C LYS A 11 -5.80 -17.47 -24.89
N ILE A 12 -6.50 -17.56 -26.02
CA ILE A 12 -5.85 -17.72 -27.34
C ILE A 12 -4.94 -16.53 -27.64
N LEU A 13 -5.40 -15.31 -27.35
CA LEU A 13 -4.61 -14.10 -27.59
C LEU A 13 -3.46 -13.92 -26.59
N SER A 14 -3.59 -14.40 -25.35
CA SER A 14 -2.51 -14.37 -24.34
C SER A 14 -1.38 -15.36 -24.66
N ASP A 15 -1.71 -16.50 -25.24
CA ASP A 15 -0.74 -17.52 -25.60
C ASP A 15 -0.03 -17.22 -26.96
N ALA A 16 -0.52 -16.19 -27.67
CA ALA A 16 -0.01 -15.85 -29.00
C ALA A 16 1.14 -14.83 -28.94
N SER A 17 2.28 -15.17 -29.54
CA SER A 17 3.44 -14.28 -29.69
C SER A 17 3.27 -13.24 -30.82
N GLN A 18 2.29 -13.41 -31.71
CA GLN A 18 2.03 -12.55 -32.87
C GLN A 18 0.53 -12.25 -33.01
N SER A 19 0.20 -11.22 -33.82
CA SER A 19 -1.19 -10.86 -34.11
C SER A 19 -1.92 -12.01 -34.83
N ILE A 20 -3.16 -12.30 -34.44
CA ILE A 20 -4.00 -13.34 -35.06
C ILE A 20 -5.14 -12.69 -35.83
N SER A 21 -5.37 -13.12 -37.08
CA SER A 21 -6.44 -12.59 -37.92
C SER A 21 -7.84 -12.94 -37.39
N SER A 22 -8.85 -12.11 -37.72
CA SER A 22 -10.24 -12.38 -37.33
C SER A 22 -10.76 -13.71 -37.83
N ALA A 23 -10.34 -14.14 -39.03
CA ALA A 23 -10.69 -15.44 -39.61
C ALA A 23 -10.08 -16.61 -38.83
N ALA A 24 -8.80 -16.49 -38.40
CA ALA A 24 -8.14 -17.52 -37.61
C ALA A 24 -8.80 -17.65 -36.23
N LEU A 25 -9.06 -16.53 -35.55
CA LEU A 25 -9.78 -16.52 -34.28
C LEU A 25 -11.20 -17.10 -34.40
N ALA A 26 -11.91 -16.80 -35.47
CA ALA A 26 -13.24 -17.36 -35.73
C ALA A 26 -13.21 -18.88 -35.87
N ASN A 27 -12.21 -19.42 -36.58
CA ASN A 27 -12.01 -20.85 -36.73
C ASN A 27 -11.65 -21.53 -35.40
N MET A 28 -10.71 -20.95 -34.60
CA MET A 28 -10.30 -21.48 -33.31
C MET A 28 -11.44 -21.52 -32.29
N LEU A 29 -12.34 -20.53 -32.32
CA LEU A 29 -13.48 -20.42 -31.41
C LEU A 29 -14.76 -21.11 -31.93
N GLY A 30 -14.75 -21.63 -33.15
CA GLY A 30 -15.93 -22.21 -33.78
C GLY A 30 -17.08 -21.20 -33.84
N THR A 31 -16.81 -19.99 -34.39
CA THR A 31 -17.76 -18.88 -34.47
C THR A 31 -17.54 -18.05 -35.77
N SER A 32 -18.32 -17.00 -35.99
CA SER A 32 -18.13 -16.10 -37.14
C SER A 32 -17.15 -14.95 -36.80
N GLU A 33 -16.47 -14.40 -37.80
CA GLU A 33 -15.62 -13.20 -37.64
C GLU A 33 -16.39 -12.01 -37.04
N ARG A 34 -17.67 -11.86 -37.40
CA ARG A 34 -18.55 -10.83 -36.82
C ARG A 34 -18.71 -11.04 -35.33
N THR A 35 -18.84 -12.28 -34.87
CA THR A 35 -18.97 -12.63 -33.47
C THR A 35 -17.65 -12.37 -32.71
N VAL A 36 -16.50 -12.67 -33.33
CA VAL A 36 -15.18 -12.34 -32.81
C VAL A 36 -15.03 -10.83 -32.57
N ARG A 37 -15.39 -10.02 -33.57
CA ARG A 37 -15.34 -8.54 -33.46
C ARG A 37 -16.26 -8.03 -32.36
N ASN A 38 -17.45 -8.62 -32.19
CA ASN A 38 -18.37 -8.27 -31.13
C ASN A 38 -17.81 -8.66 -29.75
N TYR A 39 -17.14 -9.82 -29.61
CA TYR A 39 -16.46 -10.24 -28.39
C TYR A 39 -15.31 -9.30 -28.04
N ILE A 40 -14.47 -8.95 -29.01
CA ILE A 40 -13.36 -8.01 -28.85
C ILE A 40 -13.88 -6.64 -28.40
N LYS A 41 -14.91 -6.13 -29.07
CA LYS A 41 -15.54 -4.87 -28.71
C LYS A 41 -16.07 -4.91 -27.26
N ALA A 42 -16.82 -5.95 -26.91
CA ALA A 42 -17.34 -6.12 -25.55
C ALA A 42 -16.23 -6.27 -24.49
N ILE A 43 -15.15 -7.01 -24.79
CA ILE A 43 -14.00 -7.17 -23.90
C ILE A 43 -13.31 -5.82 -23.66
N ASN A 44 -13.09 -5.04 -24.72
CA ASN A 44 -12.49 -3.72 -24.63
C ASN A 44 -13.41 -2.71 -23.91
N GLU A 45 -14.73 -2.78 -24.12
CA GLU A 45 -15.74 -1.95 -23.43
C GLU A 45 -15.90 -2.35 -21.94
N GLU A 46 -15.74 -3.63 -21.62
CA GLU A 46 -15.76 -4.13 -20.23
C GLU A 46 -14.45 -3.82 -19.48
N GLY A 47 -13.42 -3.28 -20.16
CA GLY A 47 -12.14 -2.93 -19.55
C GLY A 47 -11.28 -4.11 -19.07
N LYS A 48 -11.67 -5.35 -19.36
CA LYS A 48 -10.98 -6.56 -18.88
C LYS A 48 -9.67 -6.87 -19.58
N ALA A 49 -9.46 -6.32 -20.77
CA ALA A 49 -8.24 -6.49 -21.56
C ALA A 49 -8.24 -5.49 -22.73
N VAL A 50 -7.06 -5.04 -23.17
CA VAL A 50 -6.92 -4.25 -24.41
C VAL A 50 -6.52 -5.16 -25.55
N ILE A 51 -7.44 -5.36 -26.46
CA ILE A 51 -7.17 -6.07 -27.70
C ILE A 51 -7.05 -5.02 -28.81
N THR A 52 -5.82 -4.81 -29.30
CA THR A 52 -5.54 -3.89 -30.40
C THR A 52 -5.74 -4.58 -31.73
N SER A 53 -6.20 -3.81 -32.73
CA SER A 53 -6.37 -4.29 -34.11
C SER A 53 -5.33 -3.63 -35.01
N SER A 54 -4.63 -4.43 -35.81
CA SER A 54 -3.70 -3.99 -36.84
C SER A 54 -4.09 -4.58 -38.21
N ARG A 55 -3.34 -4.24 -39.28
CA ARG A 55 -3.49 -4.89 -40.58
C ARG A 55 -3.19 -6.39 -40.53
N GLU A 56 -2.43 -6.85 -39.55
CA GLU A 56 -2.01 -8.24 -39.38
C GLU A 56 -3.01 -9.05 -38.54
N GLY A 57 -3.94 -8.38 -37.85
CA GLY A 57 -4.95 -9.02 -37.02
C GLY A 57 -5.09 -8.38 -35.64
N TYR A 58 -5.54 -9.18 -34.69
CA TYR A 58 -5.75 -8.81 -33.28
C TYR A 58 -4.62 -9.31 -32.40
N ARG A 59 -4.20 -8.49 -31.48
CA ARG A 59 -3.21 -8.83 -30.47
C ARG A 59 -3.71 -8.36 -29.11
N LEU A 60 -3.54 -9.21 -28.12
CA LEU A 60 -3.64 -8.79 -26.73
C LEU A 60 -2.37 -8.00 -26.43
N GLU A 61 -2.51 -6.72 -26.12
CA GLU A 61 -1.40 -6.02 -25.51
C GLU A 61 -1.16 -6.71 -24.18
N SER A 62 0.03 -7.30 -24.04
CA SER A 62 0.41 -8.05 -22.84
C SER A 62 -0.01 -7.24 -21.62
N HIS A 63 -0.77 -7.87 -20.73
CA HIS A 63 -1.09 -7.32 -19.43
C HIS A 63 0.19 -6.95 -18.67
N THR A 64 0.66 -5.79 -18.94
CA THR A 64 1.33 -4.99 -17.95
C THR A 64 0.21 -4.10 -17.41
N ALA A 65 -0.21 -4.40 -16.19
CA ALA A 65 -1.25 -3.74 -15.44
C ALA A 65 -2.67 -3.89 -16.03
N SER A 66 -3.53 -4.48 -15.25
CA SER A 66 -4.99 -4.42 -15.43
C SER A 66 -5.42 -2.99 -15.75
N LEU A 67 -6.24 -2.82 -16.80
CA LEU A 67 -6.87 -1.55 -17.15
C LEU A 67 -7.78 -0.96 -16.06
N ASP A 68 -7.98 -1.67 -14.96
CA ASP A 68 -8.53 -1.13 -13.72
C ASP A 68 -7.58 -0.16 -12.98
N THR A 69 -6.36 0.07 -13.51
CA THR A 69 -5.32 0.88 -12.84
C THR A 69 -4.89 2.14 -13.59
N LEU A 70 -5.33 2.37 -14.83
CA LEU A 70 -5.29 3.73 -15.35
C LEU A 70 -6.50 4.45 -14.75
N PRO A 71 -6.31 5.48 -13.92
CA PRO A 71 -7.41 6.28 -13.43
C PRO A 71 -8.20 6.73 -14.66
N ASN A 72 -9.51 6.51 -14.66
CA ASN A 72 -10.32 7.07 -15.74
C ASN A 72 -10.08 8.59 -15.75
N GLU A 73 -10.41 9.28 -16.83
CA GLU A 73 -10.15 10.72 -16.92
C GLU A 73 -10.70 11.51 -15.72
N ALA A 74 -11.79 11.04 -15.11
CA ALA A 74 -12.36 11.67 -13.92
C ALA A 74 -11.49 11.44 -12.67
N GLU A 75 -10.96 10.25 -12.50
CA GLU A 75 -10.02 9.92 -11.42
C GLU A 75 -8.70 10.67 -11.56
N SER A 76 -8.14 10.75 -12.76
CA SER A 76 -6.93 11.55 -13.05
C SER A 76 -7.08 13.00 -12.63
N ARG A 77 -8.27 13.60 -12.82
CA ARG A 77 -8.56 14.97 -12.37
C ARG A 77 -8.57 15.09 -10.83
N VAL A 78 -9.16 14.11 -10.15
CA VAL A 78 -9.16 14.07 -8.67
C VAL A 78 -7.74 13.99 -8.13
N TRP A 79 -6.90 13.13 -8.72
CA TRP A 79 -5.50 12.97 -8.36
C TRP A 79 -4.69 14.25 -8.58
N LYS A 80 -4.90 14.93 -9.71
CA LYS A 80 -4.20 16.18 -10.00
C LYS A 80 -4.54 17.27 -8.98
N VAL A 81 -5.83 17.50 -8.71
CA VAL A 81 -6.26 18.49 -7.72
C VAL A 81 -5.78 18.13 -6.30
N LEU A 82 -5.76 16.83 -5.98
CA LEU A 82 -5.25 16.35 -4.70
C LEU A 82 -3.73 16.62 -4.57
N SER A 83 -2.96 16.34 -5.63
CA SER A 83 -1.53 16.64 -5.71
C SER A 83 -1.25 18.13 -5.51
N ASP A 84 -2.00 18.98 -6.20
CA ASP A 84 -1.82 20.42 -6.10
C ASP A 84 -2.17 20.95 -4.69
N LEU A 85 -3.21 20.41 -4.06
CA LEU A 85 -3.55 20.70 -2.66
C LEU A 85 -2.47 20.24 -1.67
N LEU A 86 -1.81 19.12 -1.94
CA LEU A 86 -0.74 18.59 -1.10
C LEU A 86 0.56 19.38 -1.23
N THR A 87 0.81 19.96 -2.40
CA THR A 87 2.05 20.70 -2.69
C THR A 87 1.92 22.21 -2.47
N SER A 88 0.71 22.77 -2.55
CA SER A 88 0.47 24.19 -2.40
C SER A 88 0.23 24.60 -0.94
N LYS A 89 0.97 25.63 -0.47
CA LYS A 89 0.69 26.28 0.81
C LYS A 89 -0.46 27.29 0.70
N GLU A 90 -0.70 27.81 -0.49
CA GLU A 90 -1.72 28.83 -0.76
C GLU A 90 -3.07 28.25 -1.19
N GLY A 91 -3.14 26.90 -1.27
CA GLY A 91 -4.32 26.20 -1.76
C GLY A 91 -4.44 26.23 -3.27
N VAL A 92 -5.56 25.79 -3.81
CA VAL A 92 -5.85 25.74 -5.25
C VAL A 92 -7.10 26.53 -5.61
N ASN A 93 -7.10 27.17 -6.76
CA ASN A 93 -8.23 27.92 -7.28
C ASN A 93 -9.04 27.07 -8.27
N ALA A 94 -10.35 26.99 -8.11
CA ALA A 94 -11.21 26.16 -8.96
C ALA A 94 -11.18 26.56 -10.44
N PHE A 95 -10.95 27.82 -10.76
CA PHE A 95 -10.89 28.26 -12.16
C PHE A 95 -9.54 27.93 -12.81
N ASP A 96 -8.45 28.07 -12.03
CA ASP A 96 -7.12 27.72 -12.50
C ASP A 96 -7.01 26.20 -12.75
N GLU A 97 -7.59 25.40 -11.83
CA GLU A 97 -7.68 23.95 -12.00
C GLU A 97 -8.55 23.55 -13.21
N ALA A 98 -9.64 24.27 -13.43
CA ALA A 98 -10.51 24.02 -14.58
C ALA A 98 -9.78 24.29 -15.90
N GLU A 99 -9.00 25.36 -15.97
CA GLU A 99 -8.16 25.70 -17.13
C GLU A 99 -7.06 24.67 -17.33
N ALA A 100 -6.32 24.30 -16.26
CA ALA A 100 -5.24 23.33 -16.30
C ALA A 100 -5.71 21.91 -16.73
N LEU A 101 -6.93 21.54 -16.35
CA LEU A 101 -7.52 20.24 -16.66
C LEU A 101 -8.44 20.22 -17.88
N TYR A 102 -8.54 21.35 -18.59
CA TYR A 102 -9.40 21.52 -19.77
C TYR A 102 -10.87 21.12 -19.52
N VAL A 103 -11.41 21.47 -18.36
CA VAL A 103 -12.81 21.20 -17.97
C VAL A 103 -13.53 22.47 -17.54
N SER A 104 -14.85 22.38 -17.32
CA SER A 104 -15.60 23.50 -16.78
C SER A 104 -15.32 23.68 -15.28
N SER A 105 -15.36 24.93 -14.79
CA SER A 105 -15.31 25.19 -13.34
C SER A 105 -16.42 24.47 -12.58
N SER A 106 -17.58 24.27 -13.21
CA SER A 106 -18.68 23.46 -12.66
C SER A 106 -18.27 22.01 -12.42
N THR A 107 -17.46 21.42 -13.31
CA THR A 107 -16.89 20.06 -13.15
C THR A 107 -15.99 20.00 -11.91
N ILE A 108 -15.10 20.98 -11.75
CA ILE A 108 -14.24 21.07 -10.57
C ILE A 108 -15.08 21.18 -9.29
N LEU A 109 -15.99 22.13 -9.25
CA LEU A 109 -16.78 22.44 -8.04
C LEU A 109 -17.75 21.33 -7.64
N ASN A 110 -18.42 20.71 -8.61
CA ASN A 110 -19.53 19.80 -8.36
C ASN A 110 -19.16 18.32 -8.47
N THR A 111 -18.01 17.99 -9.08
CA THR A 111 -17.61 16.59 -9.29
C THR A 111 -16.25 16.29 -8.62
N VAL A 112 -15.22 17.07 -8.90
CA VAL A 112 -13.86 16.79 -8.43
C VAL A 112 -13.70 17.12 -6.95
N ILE A 113 -14.03 18.35 -6.52
CA ILE A 113 -13.88 18.78 -5.11
C ILE A 113 -14.68 17.92 -4.14
N PRO A 114 -15.92 17.49 -4.41
CA PRO A 114 -16.61 16.55 -3.52
C PRO A 114 -15.87 15.23 -3.33
N GLN A 115 -15.30 14.66 -4.38
CA GLN A 115 -14.52 13.41 -4.28
C GLN A 115 -13.22 13.62 -3.49
N VAL A 116 -12.50 14.72 -3.74
CA VAL A 116 -11.31 15.10 -2.97
C VAL A 116 -11.64 15.28 -1.48
N LYS A 117 -12.80 15.85 -1.14
CA LYS A 117 -13.27 15.98 0.26
C LYS A 117 -13.50 14.63 0.92
N GLU A 118 -14.11 13.68 0.22
CA GLU A 118 -14.35 12.34 0.80
C GLU A 118 -13.03 11.61 1.02
N ILE A 119 -12.08 11.66 0.07
CA ILE A 119 -10.74 11.09 0.26
C ILE A 119 -10.03 11.73 1.44
N ALA A 120 -10.01 13.06 1.52
CA ALA A 120 -9.34 13.77 2.61
C ALA A 120 -9.93 13.40 3.99
N LYS A 121 -11.24 13.23 4.07
CA LYS A 121 -11.94 12.88 5.32
C LYS A 121 -11.55 11.50 5.86
N GLU A 122 -11.22 10.53 5.01
CA GLU A 122 -10.74 9.21 5.44
C GLU A 122 -9.45 9.30 6.27
N TYR A 123 -8.70 10.39 6.13
CA TYR A 123 -7.43 10.65 6.80
C TYR A 123 -7.50 11.79 7.83
N ASP A 124 -8.68 12.10 8.35
CA ASP A 124 -8.90 13.24 9.26
C ASP A 124 -8.38 14.59 8.70
N LEU A 125 -8.40 14.71 7.38
CA LEU A 125 -8.12 15.95 6.66
C LEU A 125 -9.43 16.57 6.18
N ARG A 126 -9.42 17.89 6.01
CA ARG A 126 -10.60 18.62 5.54
C ARG A 126 -10.22 19.63 4.48
N ILE A 127 -11.12 19.81 3.52
CA ILE A 127 -11.00 20.86 2.51
C ILE A 127 -11.84 22.05 2.95
N GLU A 128 -11.17 23.12 3.31
CA GLU A 128 -11.79 24.42 3.56
C GLU A 128 -11.87 25.20 2.25
N SER A 129 -12.95 25.96 2.07
CA SER A 129 -13.13 26.83 0.92
C SER A 129 -13.33 28.27 1.33
N GLN A 130 -12.60 29.17 0.68
CA GLN A 130 -12.83 30.61 0.78
C GLN A 130 -13.08 31.14 -0.63
N LYS A 131 -14.33 31.46 -0.95
CA LYS A 131 -14.79 31.75 -2.32
C LYS A 131 -14.53 30.52 -3.22
N TYR A 132 -13.65 30.64 -4.21
CA TYR A 132 -13.27 29.57 -5.14
C TYR A 132 -11.86 29.01 -4.87
N GLN A 133 -11.24 29.41 -3.76
CA GLN A 133 -9.97 28.91 -3.29
C GLN A 133 -10.21 27.78 -2.28
N PHE A 134 -9.51 26.65 -2.46
CA PHE A 134 -9.58 25.46 -1.62
C PHE A 134 -8.27 25.20 -0.92
N TYR A 135 -8.33 24.84 0.35
CA TYR A 135 -7.19 24.60 1.21
C TYR A 135 -7.31 23.22 1.87
N LEU A 136 -6.26 22.43 1.86
CA LEU A 136 -6.18 21.20 2.64
C LEU A 136 -5.76 21.54 4.07
N ARG A 137 -6.60 21.21 5.05
CA ARG A 137 -6.38 21.43 6.48
C ARG A 137 -6.28 20.12 7.24
N GLY A 138 -5.42 20.10 8.25
CA GLY A 138 -5.13 18.96 9.11
C GLY A 138 -3.64 18.84 9.40
N SER A 139 -3.25 17.80 10.16
CA SER A 139 -1.85 17.59 10.54
C SER A 139 -0.98 17.18 9.36
N GLU A 140 0.31 17.46 9.44
CA GLU A 140 1.27 16.99 8.43
C GLU A 140 1.39 15.46 8.47
N GLN A 141 1.29 14.86 9.66
CA GLN A 141 1.27 13.42 9.81
C GLN A 141 0.13 12.76 9.02
N ASN A 142 -1.08 13.32 9.10
CA ASN A 142 -2.24 12.83 8.34
C ASN A 142 -2.07 13.00 6.83
N ARG A 143 -1.43 14.09 6.37
CA ARG A 143 -1.08 14.27 4.95
C ARG A 143 -0.11 13.19 4.49
N ARG A 144 0.94 12.92 5.25
CA ARG A 144 1.92 11.85 4.95
C ARG A 144 1.26 10.47 4.94
N LYS A 145 0.38 10.19 5.92
CA LYS A 145 -0.41 8.96 5.97
C LYS A 145 -1.28 8.80 4.71
N MET A 146 -1.96 9.87 4.30
CA MET A 146 -2.77 9.86 3.08
C MET A 146 -1.91 9.57 1.84
N ILE A 147 -0.78 10.25 1.66
CA ILE A 147 0.11 10.05 0.50
C ILE A 147 0.60 8.60 0.45
N GLY A 148 1.12 8.07 1.57
CA GLY A 148 1.60 6.69 1.65
C GLY A 148 0.51 5.67 1.31
N SER A 149 -0.70 5.85 1.86
CA SER A 149 -1.83 4.97 1.58
C SER A 149 -2.28 5.04 0.12
N LEU A 150 -2.32 6.24 -0.46
CA LEU A 150 -2.68 6.43 -1.87
C LEU A 150 -1.63 5.85 -2.81
N ALA A 151 -0.35 5.98 -2.48
CA ALA A 151 0.74 5.39 -3.24
C ALA A 151 0.64 3.86 -3.33
N VAL A 152 0.06 3.20 -2.32
CA VAL A 152 -0.08 1.74 -2.29
C VAL A 152 -1.44 1.26 -2.79
N ARG A 153 -2.55 1.96 -2.49
CA ARG A 153 -3.91 1.55 -2.89
C ARG A 153 -4.15 1.53 -4.39
N ASN A 154 -3.52 2.44 -5.13
CA ASN A 154 -3.75 2.56 -6.57
C ASN A 154 -2.85 1.65 -7.41
N THR A 155 -2.07 0.83 -6.76
CA THR A 155 -1.18 -0.10 -7.43
C THR A 155 -1.50 -1.51 -6.97
N TYR A 156 -1.97 -2.34 -7.90
CA TYR A 156 -2.09 -3.78 -7.67
C TYR A 156 -0.67 -4.38 -7.51
N GLY A 157 -0.08 -4.13 -6.36
CA GLY A 157 1.23 -4.65 -6.00
C GLY A 157 2.25 -3.56 -5.66
N PHE A 158 3.11 -3.88 -4.74
CA PHE A 158 4.21 -3.09 -4.19
C PHE A 158 5.12 -2.42 -5.26
N PHE A 159 5.18 -3.00 -6.46
CA PHE A 159 6.09 -2.58 -7.52
C PHE A 159 5.65 -1.33 -8.30
N ASN A 160 4.41 -0.89 -8.13
CA ASN A 160 3.86 0.26 -8.86
C ASN A 160 3.59 1.51 -7.99
N SER A 161 3.97 1.48 -6.72
CA SER A 161 3.86 2.65 -5.81
C SER A 161 4.61 3.88 -6.34
N LYS A 162 5.68 3.66 -7.11
CA LYS A 162 6.42 4.68 -7.82
C LYS A 162 5.53 5.50 -8.76
N ASP A 163 4.76 4.84 -9.64
CA ASP A 163 3.92 5.53 -10.63
C ASP A 163 2.88 6.43 -9.94
N ALA A 164 2.31 5.96 -8.80
CA ALA A 164 1.39 6.77 -8.02
C ALA A 164 2.06 7.99 -7.37
N LEU A 165 3.28 7.82 -6.86
CA LEU A 165 4.07 8.91 -6.29
C LEU A 165 4.52 9.91 -7.36
N GLU A 166 4.88 9.45 -8.56
CA GLU A 166 5.19 10.31 -9.70
C GLU A 166 3.96 11.12 -10.15
N GLN A 167 2.76 10.54 -10.10
CA GLN A 167 1.52 11.26 -10.39
C GLN A 167 1.21 12.32 -9.32
N LEU A 168 1.45 12.00 -8.03
CA LEU A 168 1.23 12.93 -6.93
C LEU A 168 2.31 14.03 -6.86
N PHE A 169 3.53 13.74 -7.27
CA PHE A 169 4.67 14.64 -7.17
C PHE A 169 5.48 14.71 -8.47
N PRO A 170 4.88 15.16 -9.58
CA PRO A 170 5.50 15.09 -10.92
C PRO A 170 6.78 15.94 -11.06
N SER A 171 7.03 16.86 -10.12
CA SER A 171 8.24 17.69 -10.10
C SER A 171 9.38 17.10 -9.27
N GLN A 172 9.18 15.93 -8.64
CA GLN A 172 10.19 15.30 -7.79
C GLN A 172 10.89 14.16 -8.53
N ASP A 173 12.20 14.01 -8.27
CA ASP A 173 13.01 12.89 -8.78
C ASP A 173 12.75 11.64 -7.93
N ILE A 174 11.61 11.02 -8.14
CA ILE A 174 11.18 9.82 -7.38
C ILE A 174 12.18 8.67 -7.60
N ASP A 175 12.62 8.46 -8.84
CA ASP A 175 13.60 7.43 -9.18
C ASP A 175 14.92 7.62 -8.45
N GLY A 176 15.47 8.81 -8.50
CA GLY A 176 16.74 9.10 -7.84
C GLY A 176 16.66 8.97 -6.33
N ILE A 177 15.54 9.33 -5.71
CA ILE A 177 15.30 9.16 -4.27
C ILE A 177 15.19 7.68 -3.92
N MET A 178 14.38 6.91 -4.66
CA MET A 178 14.20 5.48 -4.40
C MET A 178 15.50 4.71 -4.57
N GLN A 179 16.28 5.00 -5.62
CA GLN A 179 17.54 4.32 -5.85
C GLN A 179 18.56 4.61 -4.73
N GLU A 180 18.64 5.84 -4.27
CA GLU A 180 19.51 6.23 -3.15
C GLU A 180 19.14 5.49 -1.87
N LEU A 181 17.85 5.50 -1.52
CA LEU A 181 17.35 4.78 -0.34
C LEU A 181 17.65 3.29 -0.41
N PHE A 182 17.35 2.67 -1.57
CA PHE A 182 17.58 1.25 -1.77
C PHE A 182 19.06 0.89 -1.61
N THR A 183 19.96 1.66 -2.22
CA THR A 183 21.41 1.46 -2.09
C THR A 183 21.86 1.60 -0.63
N THR A 184 21.41 2.64 0.05
CA THR A 184 21.74 2.88 1.47
C THR A 184 21.24 1.74 2.36
N CYS A 185 20.03 1.24 2.12
CA CYS A 185 19.50 0.08 2.86
C CYS A 185 20.29 -1.20 2.58
N GLN A 186 20.73 -1.43 1.34
CA GLN A 186 21.56 -2.60 1.00
C GLN A 186 22.96 -2.56 1.62
N GLU A 187 23.52 -1.38 1.85
CA GLU A 187 24.80 -1.20 2.52
C GLU A 187 24.70 -1.40 4.04
N SER A 188 23.51 -1.40 4.60
CA SER A 188 23.28 -1.64 6.01
C SER A 188 23.47 -3.12 6.37
N LYS A 189 23.72 -3.39 7.66
CA LYS A 189 23.82 -4.77 8.19
C LYS A 189 22.49 -5.34 8.64
N LEU A 190 21.41 -4.55 8.50
CA LEU A 190 20.08 -4.96 8.94
C LEU A 190 19.44 -5.89 7.92
N PHE A 191 18.80 -6.93 8.42
CA PHE A 191 17.98 -7.80 7.58
C PHE A 191 16.58 -7.19 7.45
N LEU A 192 16.21 -6.86 6.22
CA LEU A 192 14.90 -6.35 5.84
C LEU A 192 14.37 -7.26 4.73
N ASN A 193 13.24 -7.92 4.97
CA ASN A 193 12.60 -8.64 3.85
C ASN A 193 12.10 -7.66 2.79
N ASP A 194 11.81 -8.14 1.59
CA ASP A 194 11.40 -7.29 0.46
C ASP A 194 10.17 -6.44 0.77
N PHE A 195 9.25 -6.96 1.58
CA PHE A 195 8.05 -6.26 1.98
C PHE A 195 8.38 -5.10 2.96
N ALA A 196 9.13 -5.39 4.02
CA ALA A 196 9.56 -4.40 5.00
C ALA A 196 10.40 -3.30 4.35
N LEU A 197 11.33 -3.67 3.45
CA LEU A 197 12.15 -2.74 2.69
C LEU A 197 11.29 -1.80 1.83
N ASN A 198 10.39 -2.33 1.03
CA ASN A 198 9.54 -1.50 0.17
C ASN A 198 8.64 -0.56 0.98
N ASN A 199 8.07 -1.04 2.09
CA ASN A 199 7.28 -0.20 2.96
C ASN A 199 8.11 0.93 3.59
N LEU A 200 9.29 0.61 4.11
CA LEU A 200 10.24 1.59 4.64
C LEU A 200 10.58 2.64 3.58
N LEU A 201 10.91 2.21 2.37
CA LEU A 201 11.24 3.10 1.25
C LEU A 201 10.11 4.08 0.94
N ILE A 202 8.85 3.61 0.88
CA ILE A 202 7.69 4.47 0.60
C ILE A 202 7.53 5.52 1.69
N HIS A 203 7.61 5.14 2.96
CA HIS A 203 7.46 6.09 4.06
C HIS A 203 8.59 7.12 4.10
N ILE A 204 9.83 6.70 3.95
CA ILE A 204 10.97 7.61 3.92
C ILE A 204 10.88 8.53 2.70
N LEU A 205 10.52 7.99 1.53
CA LEU A 205 10.33 8.78 0.32
C LEU A 205 9.29 9.88 0.52
N VAL A 206 8.14 9.55 1.15
CA VAL A 206 7.11 10.55 1.46
C VAL A 206 7.64 11.64 2.40
N ILE A 207 8.40 11.27 3.44
CA ILE A 207 9.03 12.24 4.35
C ILE A 207 9.94 13.18 3.55
N LEU A 208 10.82 12.63 2.73
CA LEU A 208 11.81 13.41 1.98
C LEU A 208 11.15 14.35 0.94
N ILE A 209 10.12 13.86 0.22
CA ILE A 209 9.35 14.69 -0.70
C ILE A 209 8.70 15.84 0.06
N ARG A 210 8.09 15.58 1.22
CA ARG A 210 7.42 16.61 2.02
C ARG A 210 8.40 17.65 2.56
N LEU A 211 9.57 17.22 3.01
CA LEU A 211 10.65 18.13 3.44
C LEU A 211 11.18 18.99 2.28
N ASN A 212 11.37 18.38 1.11
CA ASN A 212 11.88 19.10 -0.07
C ASN A 212 10.93 20.23 -0.51
N ILE A 213 9.63 20.08 -0.35
CA ILE A 213 8.64 21.14 -0.60
C ILE A 213 8.40 22.03 0.63
N GLY A 214 9.21 21.90 1.69
CA GLY A 214 9.20 22.76 2.88
C GLY A 214 8.02 22.49 3.84
N ASN A 215 7.59 21.24 3.95
CA ASN A 215 6.55 20.81 4.90
C ASN A 215 7.17 19.90 5.96
N GLU A 216 7.33 20.41 7.15
CA GLU A 216 7.84 19.71 8.33
C GLU A 216 6.67 19.27 9.25
N LEU A 217 6.95 18.33 10.13
CA LEU A 217 6.00 17.97 11.18
C LEU A 217 5.83 19.14 12.17
N ASP A 218 4.59 19.46 12.55
CA ASP A 218 4.31 20.53 13.51
C ASP A 218 4.72 20.11 14.93
N ASP A 219 5.35 21.01 15.68
CA ASP A 219 5.70 20.79 17.11
C ASP A 219 4.49 20.54 18.00
N LYS A 220 3.29 20.87 17.53
CA LYS A 220 2.04 20.58 18.23
C LYS A 220 1.56 19.14 18.10
N GLU A 221 2.10 18.37 17.15
CA GLU A 221 1.76 16.96 17.03
C GLU A 221 2.38 16.15 18.18
N PRO A 222 1.81 15.00 18.56
CA PRO A 222 2.35 14.16 19.62
C PRO A 222 3.83 13.82 19.38
N PRO A 223 4.68 13.81 20.40
CA PRO A 223 6.10 13.47 20.25
C PRO A 223 6.25 12.03 19.78
N ILE A 224 7.20 11.81 18.89
CA ILE A 224 7.59 10.46 18.46
C ILE A 224 8.57 9.91 19.51
N SER A 225 8.13 8.90 20.25
CA SER A 225 8.98 8.22 21.24
C SER A 225 9.55 6.95 20.64
N VAL A 226 10.86 6.96 20.36
CA VAL A 226 11.59 5.79 19.86
C VAL A 226 12.52 5.18 20.91
N ASP A 227 12.69 5.86 22.04
CA ASP A 227 13.72 5.50 23.04
C ASP A 227 13.44 4.13 23.65
N GLU A 228 12.19 3.82 23.99
CA GLU A 228 11.79 2.52 24.56
C GLU A 228 11.92 1.40 23.51
N LEU A 229 11.56 1.69 22.26
CA LEU A 229 11.66 0.74 21.16
C LEU A 229 13.13 0.40 20.87
N LEU A 230 14.00 1.42 20.82
CA LEU A 230 15.44 1.24 20.61
C LEU A 230 16.13 0.63 21.82
N ALA A 231 15.67 0.90 23.05
CA ALA A 231 16.26 0.33 24.25
C ALA A 231 16.10 -1.19 24.34
N SER A 232 15.02 -1.73 23.77
CA SER A 232 14.75 -3.16 23.71
C SER A 232 15.34 -3.85 22.47
N SER A 233 15.86 -3.11 21.49
CA SER A 233 16.40 -3.67 20.24
C SER A 233 17.87 -4.07 20.37
N GLN A 234 18.20 -5.29 19.93
CA GLN A 234 19.60 -5.76 19.83
C GLN A 234 20.34 -5.04 18.69
N ASP A 235 19.64 -4.60 17.68
CA ASP A 235 20.19 -3.93 16.49
C ASP A 235 20.18 -2.41 16.60
N ARG A 236 20.08 -1.89 17.84
CA ARG A 236 19.99 -0.44 18.09
C ARG A 236 21.08 0.37 17.37
N GLU A 237 22.32 -0.09 17.42
CA GLU A 237 23.45 0.58 16.79
C GLU A 237 23.31 0.59 15.27
N ASP A 238 22.95 -0.52 14.65
CA ASP A 238 22.78 -0.64 13.20
C ASP A 238 21.54 0.13 12.72
N ILE A 239 20.46 0.20 13.51
CA ILE A 239 19.27 1.03 13.23
C ILE A 239 19.64 2.52 13.21
N VAL A 240 20.39 2.99 14.23
CA VAL A 240 20.84 4.37 14.28
C VAL A 240 21.80 4.68 13.13
N ASN A 241 22.76 3.79 12.85
CA ASN A 241 23.69 3.95 11.73
C ASN A 241 22.95 4.08 10.38
N LEU A 242 21.92 3.25 10.12
CA LEU A 242 21.15 3.35 8.88
C LEU A 242 20.38 4.67 8.80
N ALA A 243 19.77 5.12 9.90
CA ALA A 243 19.09 6.42 9.95
C ALA A 243 20.05 7.60 9.69
N ASP A 244 21.25 7.53 10.27
CA ASP A 244 22.31 8.53 10.07
C ASP A 244 22.79 8.55 8.63
N MET A 245 23.00 7.38 8.00
CA MET A 245 23.39 7.28 6.60
C MET A 245 22.33 7.88 5.68
N ILE A 246 21.06 7.50 5.87
CA ILE A 246 19.93 8.06 5.11
C ILE A 246 19.91 9.58 5.26
N SER A 247 19.98 10.09 6.50
CA SER A 247 19.93 11.53 6.77
C SER A 247 21.08 12.27 6.11
N ALA A 248 22.31 11.79 6.29
CA ALA A 248 23.51 12.42 5.72
C ALA A 248 23.48 12.45 4.18
N ASN A 249 23.11 11.34 3.54
CA ASN A 249 23.05 11.24 2.08
C ASN A 249 22.03 12.20 1.51
N PHE A 250 20.86 12.33 2.14
CA PHE A 250 19.79 13.19 1.64
C PHE A 250 20.03 14.67 1.95
N GLU A 251 20.54 15.00 3.12
CA GLU A 251 20.93 16.38 3.44
C GLU A 251 22.00 16.90 2.45
N GLN A 252 22.96 16.04 2.11
CA GLN A 252 24.02 16.39 1.15
C GLN A 252 23.49 16.49 -0.28
N LYS A 253 22.72 15.50 -0.75
CA LYS A 253 22.29 15.39 -2.15
C LYS A 253 21.23 16.41 -2.53
N TYR A 254 20.25 16.62 -1.65
CA TYR A 254 19.10 17.48 -1.91
C TYR A 254 19.16 18.84 -1.21
N SER A 255 20.25 19.13 -0.47
CA SER A 255 20.42 20.38 0.29
C SER A 255 19.25 20.68 1.22
N ILE A 256 18.65 19.65 1.79
CA ILE A 256 17.60 19.73 2.80
C ILE A 256 18.20 19.49 4.18
N ARG A 257 17.52 19.97 5.21
CA ARG A 257 17.79 19.60 6.58
C ARG A 257 16.68 18.67 7.07
N ILE A 258 17.04 17.55 7.68
CA ILE A 258 16.08 16.64 8.31
C ILE A 258 15.90 17.10 9.78
N PRO A 259 14.70 17.59 10.16
CA PRO A 259 14.43 17.99 11.53
C PRO A 259 14.50 16.80 12.47
N GLU A 260 14.80 17.04 13.75
CA GLU A 260 14.92 15.99 14.77
C GLU A 260 13.66 15.08 14.83
N ARG A 261 12.49 15.66 14.63
CA ARG A 261 11.24 14.94 14.64
C ARG A 261 11.08 13.99 13.46
N ASP A 262 11.46 14.42 12.26
CA ASP A 262 11.47 13.58 11.07
C ASP A 262 12.54 12.49 11.19
N TYR A 263 13.70 12.82 11.74
CA TYR A 263 14.75 11.83 12.06
C TYR A 263 14.23 10.73 13.00
N LYS A 264 13.54 11.10 14.09
CA LYS A 264 12.91 10.14 14.99
C LYS A 264 11.86 9.27 14.32
N GLN A 265 11.12 9.83 13.36
CA GLN A 265 10.17 9.06 12.55
C GLN A 265 10.91 8.04 11.66
N ILE A 266 12.01 8.43 11.03
CA ILE A 266 12.85 7.51 10.24
C ILE A 266 13.40 6.40 11.12
N LEU A 267 13.97 6.72 12.28
CA LEU A 267 14.43 5.73 13.26
C LEU A 267 13.35 4.73 13.63
N MET A 268 12.15 5.22 13.93
CA MET A 268 11.01 4.38 14.29
C MET A 268 10.61 3.46 13.14
N LEU A 269 10.54 3.98 11.91
CA LEU A 269 10.21 3.18 10.73
C LEU A 269 11.22 2.06 10.50
N ILE A 270 12.52 2.35 10.64
CA ILE A 270 13.58 1.34 10.52
C ILE A 270 13.41 0.29 11.62
N ALA A 271 13.31 0.72 12.87
CA ALA A 271 13.18 -0.20 14.01
C ALA A 271 11.98 -1.15 13.90
N LEU A 272 10.86 -0.69 13.32
CA LEU A 272 9.66 -1.50 13.11
C LEU A 272 9.73 -2.38 11.84
N SER A 273 10.71 -2.13 10.97
CA SER A 273 10.89 -2.86 9.70
C SER A 273 11.94 -3.97 9.78
N VAL A 274 12.81 -3.94 10.80
CA VAL A 274 13.86 -4.95 10.99
C VAL A 274 13.23 -6.27 11.41
N GLU A 275 13.58 -7.34 10.71
CA GLU A 275 13.23 -8.71 11.10
C GLU A 275 14.41 -9.37 11.80
N HIS A 276 14.13 -9.97 12.94
CA HIS A 276 15.13 -10.69 13.71
C HIS A 276 15.07 -12.18 13.37
N GLU A 277 16.06 -12.69 12.63
CA GLU A 277 16.14 -14.13 12.32
C GLU A 277 16.44 -15.00 13.55
N THR A 278 17.02 -14.44 14.63
CA THR A 278 17.54 -15.21 15.77
C THR A 278 17.28 -14.59 17.15
N VAL A 279 16.20 -13.84 17.32
CA VAL A 279 15.89 -13.24 18.62
C VAL A 279 15.38 -14.30 19.58
N ASP A 280 15.96 -14.33 20.78
CA ASP A 280 15.28 -14.98 21.91
C ASP A 280 14.01 -14.16 22.22
N ILE A 281 12.90 -14.58 21.58
CA ILE A 281 11.60 -13.90 21.62
C ILE A 281 11.18 -13.59 23.08
N GLN A 282 11.59 -14.43 24.02
CA GLN A 282 11.30 -14.27 25.45
C GLN A 282 12.05 -13.09 26.09
N CYS A 283 13.10 -12.59 25.46
CA CYS A 283 13.80 -11.38 25.90
C CYS A 283 13.11 -10.09 25.42
N VAL A 284 12.35 -10.17 24.32
CA VAL A 284 11.70 -8.99 23.69
C VAL A 284 10.25 -8.85 24.15
N ILE A 285 9.56 -9.99 24.35
CA ILE A 285 8.12 -10.03 24.61
C ILE A 285 7.85 -10.59 25.99
N SER A 286 7.01 -9.90 26.76
CA SER A 286 6.64 -10.39 28.08
C SER A 286 5.89 -11.73 28.02
N PRO A 287 6.09 -12.63 28.99
CA PRO A 287 5.33 -13.88 29.06
C PRO A 287 3.80 -13.67 29.08
N GLU A 288 3.35 -12.56 29.66
CA GLU A 288 1.93 -12.19 29.67
C GLU A 288 1.42 -11.88 28.26
N PHE A 289 2.19 -11.19 27.44
CA PHE A 289 1.82 -10.91 26.06
C PHE A 289 1.68 -12.19 25.25
N ILE A 290 2.65 -13.10 25.33
CA ILE A 290 2.63 -14.40 24.68
C ILE A 290 1.40 -15.21 25.14
N HIS A 291 1.12 -15.21 26.44
CA HIS A 291 -0.06 -15.88 26.99
C HIS A 291 -1.38 -15.31 26.43
N ASN A 292 -1.49 -13.99 26.33
CA ASN A 292 -2.67 -13.33 25.77
C ASN A 292 -2.88 -13.72 24.29
N VAL A 293 -1.82 -13.70 23.48
CA VAL A 293 -1.88 -14.12 22.07
C VAL A 293 -2.27 -15.59 21.96
N ALA A 294 -1.64 -16.48 22.73
CA ALA A 294 -1.97 -17.91 22.76
C ALA A 294 -3.44 -18.15 23.15
N SER A 295 -3.93 -17.42 24.16
CA SER A 295 -5.32 -17.51 24.59
C SER A 295 -6.31 -17.11 23.49
N ILE A 296 -6.04 -16.03 22.75
CA ILE A 296 -6.90 -15.60 21.64
C ILE A 296 -6.87 -16.65 20.51
N LEU A 297 -5.69 -17.19 20.17
CA LEU A 297 -5.54 -18.23 19.16
C LEU A 297 -6.32 -19.50 19.55
N SER A 298 -6.24 -19.93 20.80
CA SER A 298 -7.00 -21.11 21.29
C SER A 298 -8.52 -20.87 21.24
N MET A 299 -9.00 -19.69 21.67
CA MET A 299 -10.43 -19.34 21.53
C MET A 299 -10.87 -19.30 20.06
N MET A 300 -10.01 -18.84 19.17
CA MET A 300 -10.29 -18.82 17.73
C MET A 300 -10.35 -20.25 17.16
N SER A 301 -9.39 -21.12 17.51
CA SER A 301 -9.40 -22.54 17.10
C SER A 301 -10.68 -23.25 17.51
N GLN A 302 -11.16 -23.04 18.74
CA GLN A 302 -12.40 -23.60 19.23
C GLN A 302 -13.61 -23.06 18.45
N ARG A 303 -13.65 -21.75 18.17
CA ARG A 303 -14.75 -21.11 17.46
C ARG A 303 -14.90 -21.58 16.02
N TYR A 304 -13.76 -21.72 15.31
CA TYR A 304 -13.73 -22.04 13.89
C TYR A 304 -13.42 -23.51 13.60
N CYS A 305 -13.33 -24.35 14.66
CA CYS A 305 -13.02 -25.78 14.56
C CYS A 305 -11.72 -26.04 13.76
N THR A 306 -10.69 -25.22 13.96
CA THR A 306 -9.37 -25.41 13.37
C THR A 306 -8.46 -26.21 14.30
N PRO A 307 -7.36 -26.78 13.79
CA PRO A 307 -6.31 -27.35 14.63
C PRO A 307 -5.77 -26.31 15.63
N GLU A 308 -5.32 -26.79 16.79
CA GLU A 308 -4.56 -25.96 17.74
C GLU A 308 -3.22 -25.55 17.11
N PHE A 309 -2.77 -24.35 17.45
CA PHE A 309 -1.49 -23.81 17.01
C PHE A 309 -0.36 -24.33 17.91
N ASP A 310 0.76 -24.71 17.31
CA ASP A 310 1.93 -25.16 18.07
C ASP A 310 2.69 -23.98 18.74
N ASN A 311 3.58 -24.32 19.69
CA ASN A 311 4.29 -23.32 20.46
C ASN A 311 5.24 -22.45 19.59
N ASP A 312 5.85 -23.03 18.56
CA ASP A 312 6.79 -22.31 17.70
C ASP A 312 6.02 -21.25 16.89
N TYR A 313 4.86 -21.62 16.34
CA TYR A 313 4.00 -20.66 15.66
C TYR A 313 3.51 -19.56 16.64
N ILE A 314 3.05 -19.94 17.84
CA ILE A 314 2.57 -18.98 18.85
C ILE A 314 3.67 -17.96 19.16
N LEU A 315 4.91 -18.38 19.33
CA LEU A 315 6.03 -17.48 19.63
C LEU A 315 6.30 -16.52 18.46
N GLN A 316 6.41 -17.02 17.22
CA GLN A 316 6.64 -16.18 16.04
C GLN A 316 5.46 -15.25 15.76
N PHE A 317 4.25 -15.74 15.88
CA PHE A 317 3.06 -14.92 15.73
C PHE A 317 2.93 -13.86 16.84
N SER A 318 3.37 -14.16 18.07
CA SER A 318 3.43 -13.17 19.14
C SER A 318 4.41 -12.05 18.82
N LEU A 319 5.54 -12.35 18.21
CA LEU A 319 6.50 -11.33 17.76
C LEU A 319 5.87 -10.41 16.69
N HIS A 320 5.21 -11.00 15.70
CA HIS A 320 4.46 -10.22 14.70
C HIS A 320 3.41 -9.32 15.36
N MET A 321 2.63 -9.85 16.30
CA MET A 321 1.60 -9.10 17.01
C MET A 321 2.16 -8.00 17.92
N TYR A 322 3.35 -8.21 18.48
CA TYR A 322 4.05 -7.19 19.26
C TYR A 322 4.39 -5.96 18.39
N TYR A 323 4.97 -6.19 17.22
CA TYR A 323 5.26 -5.10 16.28
C TYR A 323 3.97 -4.48 15.70
N ALA A 324 2.93 -5.27 15.44
CA ALA A 324 1.62 -4.76 15.05
C ALA A 324 1.03 -3.84 16.12
N GLN A 325 1.14 -4.21 17.40
CA GLN A 325 0.72 -3.36 18.52
C GLN A 325 1.45 -2.01 18.52
N GLN A 326 2.79 -2.04 18.32
CA GLN A 326 3.59 -0.80 18.28
C GLN A 326 3.14 0.09 17.12
N ARG A 327 2.97 -0.48 15.90
CA ARG A 327 2.47 0.27 14.74
C ARG A 327 1.10 0.89 15.01
N CYS A 328 0.17 0.13 15.56
CA CYS A 328 -1.16 0.63 15.92
C CYS A 328 -1.10 1.74 16.97
N ALA A 329 -0.28 1.58 18.01
CA ALA A 329 -0.12 2.56 19.07
C ALA A 329 0.47 3.89 18.56
N PHE A 330 1.38 3.83 17.61
CA PHE A 330 1.99 5.02 16.99
C PHE A 330 1.24 5.51 15.75
N HIS A 331 0.08 4.93 15.42
CA HIS A 331 -0.70 5.26 14.22
C HIS A 331 0.10 5.18 12.91
N ILE A 332 1.07 4.25 12.85
CA ILE A 332 1.84 4.00 11.63
C ILE A 332 0.98 3.16 10.71
N SER A 333 0.71 3.68 9.52
CA SER A 333 0.07 2.89 8.46
C SER A 333 1.11 1.96 7.84
N TYR A 334 0.82 0.67 7.85
CA TYR A 334 1.61 -0.36 7.18
C TYR A 334 0.75 -0.98 6.07
N PRO A 335 0.70 -0.37 4.87
CA PRO A 335 -0.20 -0.79 3.83
C PRO A 335 0.09 -2.23 3.39
N ASN A 336 -0.96 -3.04 3.30
CA ASN A 336 -0.87 -4.40 2.79
C ASN A 336 -1.46 -4.46 1.36
N PRO A 337 -0.63 -4.60 0.32
CA PRO A 337 -1.09 -4.55 -1.06
C PRO A 337 -2.03 -5.69 -1.43
N ILE A 338 -1.98 -6.79 -0.69
CA ILE A 338 -2.82 -7.96 -0.94
C ILE A 338 -4.09 -8.01 -0.06
N ALA A 339 -4.30 -7.01 0.82
CA ALA A 339 -5.41 -7.02 1.77
C ALA A 339 -6.78 -7.23 1.11
N LEU A 340 -7.07 -6.46 0.04
CA LEU A 340 -8.33 -6.57 -0.68
C LEU A 340 -8.50 -7.91 -1.40
N GLN A 341 -7.43 -8.42 -2.00
CA GLN A 341 -7.43 -9.71 -2.69
C GLN A 341 -7.61 -10.84 -1.69
N PHE A 342 -6.87 -10.80 -0.58
CA PHE A 342 -6.95 -11.80 0.46
C PHE A 342 -8.34 -11.87 1.11
N LYS A 343 -8.96 -10.73 1.34
CA LYS A 343 -10.35 -10.63 1.86
C LYS A 343 -11.37 -11.29 0.92
N LYS A 344 -11.15 -11.23 -0.40
CA LYS A 344 -12.03 -11.83 -1.41
C LYS A 344 -11.82 -13.34 -1.55
N ASP A 345 -10.55 -13.76 -1.68
CA ASP A 345 -10.19 -15.12 -2.06
C ASP A 345 -10.15 -16.06 -0.85
N TYR A 346 -9.84 -15.55 0.33
CA TYR A 346 -9.67 -16.29 1.57
C TYR A 346 -10.59 -15.79 2.69
N ALA A 347 -11.83 -15.47 2.34
CA ALA A 347 -12.83 -14.91 3.26
C ALA A 347 -12.97 -15.65 4.61
N PRO A 348 -12.92 -17.00 4.71
CA PRO A 348 -12.98 -17.68 6.01
C PRO A 348 -11.76 -17.39 6.90
N VAL A 349 -10.54 -17.33 6.32
CA VAL A 349 -9.31 -17.02 7.05
C VAL A 349 -9.30 -15.56 7.46
N TYR A 350 -9.79 -14.68 6.58
CA TYR A 350 -9.93 -13.26 6.89
C TYR A 350 -10.91 -13.02 8.06
N ASP A 351 -12.03 -13.77 8.13
CA ASP A 351 -12.98 -13.71 9.26
C ASP A 351 -12.32 -14.15 10.59
N MET A 352 -11.48 -15.19 10.55
CA MET A 352 -10.68 -15.59 11.71
C MET A 352 -9.75 -14.46 12.18
N ALA A 353 -9.09 -13.78 11.24
CA ALA A 353 -8.21 -12.66 11.53
C ALA A 353 -8.97 -11.45 12.12
N VAL A 354 -10.17 -11.16 11.61
CA VAL A 354 -11.05 -10.12 12.19
C VAL A 354 -11.42 -10.47 13.63
N TYR A 355 -11.76 -11.74 13.90
CA TYR A 355 -12.04 -12.19 15.25
C TYR A 355 -10.83 -12.02 16.19
N PHE A 356 -9.64 -12.44 15.72
CA PHE A 356 -8.40 -12.29 16.48
C PHE A 356 -8.10 -10.80 16.76
N ALA A 357 -8.10 -9.97 15.72
CA ALA A 357 -7.82 -8.55 15.80
C ALA A 357 -8.77 -7.82 16.77
N HIS A 358 -10.06 -8.16 16.72
CA HIS A 358 -11.06 -7.59 17.65
C HIS A 358 -10.75 -7.93 19.12
N ARG A 359 -10.38 -9.18 19.42
CA ARG A 359 -10.00 -9.60 20.77
C ARG A 359 -8.72 -8.95 21.24
N PHE A 360 -7.74 -8.86 20.34
CA PHE A 360 -6.46 -8.22 20.60
C PHE A 360 -6.64 -6.73 20.88
N ALA A 361 -7.43 -6.05 20.06
CA ALA A 361 -7.78 -4.63 20.23
C ALA A 361 -8.43 -4.35 21.59
N GLN A 362 -9.30 -5.26 22.07
CA GLN A 362 -9.94 -5.13 23.39
C GLN A 362 -8.95 -5.24 24.55
N ILE A 363 -7.95 -6.13 24.46
CA ILE A 363 -6.96 -6.33 25.52
C ILE A 363 -5.99 -5.15 25.60
N TYR A 364 -5.54 -4.67 24.43
CA TYR A 364 -4.47 -3.65 24.38
C TYR A 364 -4.98 -2.23 24.15
N HIS A 365 -6.29 -2.03 24.06
CA HIS A 365 -6.94 -0.71 23.86
C HIS A 365 -6.41 0.03 22.63
N ILE A 366 -6.19 -0.67 21.53
CA ILE A 366 -5.70 -0.13 20.26
C ILE A 366 -6.74 -0.31 19.15
N GLU A 367 -6.59 0.43 18.07
CA GLU A 367 -7.35 0.25 16.84
C GLU A 367 -6.50 -0.50 15.81
N VAL A 368 -6.97 -1.66 15.36
CA VAL A 368 -6.26 -2.50 14.37
C VAL A 368 -6.82 -2.21 12.99
N SER A 369 -5.96 -1.75 12.08
CA SER A 369 -6.35 -1.38 10.71
C SER A 369 -6.72 -2.60 9.85
N GLU A 370 -7.42 -2.39 8.72
CA GLU A 370 -7.71 -3.45 7.75
C GLU A 370 -6.43 -4.09 7.17
N ASP A 371 -5.37 -3.30 7.02
CA ASP A 371 -4.08 -3.79 6.55
C ASP A 371 -3.44 -4.76 7.56
N GLU A 372 -3.45 -4.42 8.85
CA GLU A 372 -2.95 -5.32 9.90
C GLU A 372 -3.82 -6.59 10.01
N ILE A 373 -5.14 -6.49 9.85
CA ILE A 373 -6.02 -7.65 9.79
C ILE A 373 -5.63 -8.58 8.64
N ALA A 374 -5.25 -8.03 7.49
CA ALA A 374 -4.81 -8.84 6.36
C ALA A 374 -3.46 -9.53 6.61
N PHE A 375 -2.52 -8.89 7.33
CA PHE A 375 -1.28 -9.55 7.77
C PHE A 375 -1.57 -10.70 8.74
N ILE A 376 -2.43 -10.47 9.73
CA ILE A 376 -2.90 -11.52 10.64
C ILE A 376 -3.50 -12.69 9.85
N ALA A 377 -4.36 -12.40 8.88
CA ALA A 377 -4.99 -13.40 8.03
C ALA A 377 -3.95 -14.20 7.21
N PHE A 378 -2.93 -13.53 6.68
CA PHE A 378 -1.85 -14.20 5.95
C PHE A 378 -1.07 -15.18 6.85
N HIS A 379 -0.70 -14.76 8.06
CA HIS A 379 0.00 -15.63 9.01
C HIS A 379 -0.84 -16.85 9.40
N ILE A 380 -2.11 -16.65 9.74
CA ILE A 380 -3.04 -17.75 10.08
C ILE A 380 -3.22 -18.69 8.89
N GLY A 381 -3.46 -18.15 7.70
CA GLY A 381 -3.68 -18.93 6.50
C GLY A 381 -2.47 -19.79 6.10
N SER A 382 -1.28 -19.21 6.15
CA SER A 382 -0.03 -19.92 5.87
C SER A 382 0.18 -21.11 6.82
N TYR A 383 -0.07 -20.93 8.11
CA TYR A 383 0.03 -22.00 9.08
C TYR A 383 -0.97 -23.12 8.81
N LEU A 384 -2.23 -22.77 8.57
CA LEU A 384 -3.29 -23.77 8.33
C LEU A 384 -3.06 -24.57 7.03
N GLU A 385 -2.51 -23.94 5.99
CA GLU A 385 -2.21 -24.60 4.71
C GLU A 385 -1.02 -25.55 4.84
N ASN A 386 0.06 -25.11 5.50
CA ASN A 386 1.23 -25.96 5.74
C ASN A 386 0.88 -27.21 6.58
N ASN A 387 -0.03 -27.08 7.53
CA ASN A 387 -0.49 -28.21 8.36
C ASN A 387 -1.47 -29.15 7.64
N LYS A 388 -2.12 -28.74 6.56
CA LYS A 388 -2.89 -29.66 5.69
C LYS A 388 -1.97 -30.55 4.87
N GLN A 389 -0.91 -29.97 4.25
CA GLN A 389 0.06 -30.70 3.43
C GLN A 389 0.87 -31.72 4.24
N SER A 390 1.04 -31.51 5.54
CA SER A 390 1.77 -32.46 6.42
C SER A 390 0.92 -33.65 6.88
N ARG A 391 -0.39 -33.68 6.56
CA ARG A 391 -1.33 -34.75 6.93
C ARG A 391 -1.79 -35.60 5.75
N GLU A 392 -1.46 -35.22 4.53
CA GLU A 392 -1.58 -36.02 3.30
C GLU A 392 -0.26 -36.74 2.98
#